data_926a654536d21df3c8d1a9dd3b200df9
#
_entry.id   926a654536d21df3c8d1a9dd3b200df9
#
_cell.length_a   1.000
_cell.length_b   1.000
_cell.length_c   1.000
_cell.angle_alpha   90.00
_cell.angle_beta   90.00
_cell.angle_gamma   90.00
#
_symmetry.space_group_name_H-M   'P 1'
#
loop_
_entity.id
_entity.type
_entity.pdbx_description
1 polymer ?
#
loop_
_entity_poly.entity_id
_entity_poly.type
_entity_poly.pdbx_seq_one_letter_code
_entity_poly.pdbx_strand_id
1 'polypeptide(L)'
;MRARIHLLLLPLVLVTAGCQDVRVGSPSSLWLLWLAPLMVAFYVFTFRSSTLLLRRFASPELLARLMAGVSRPRQVLKAILVLLGVIATVLALAELKYGFTWEEVTREGVDIVVALDVSDSMLVEDAESAGQLSRLERAKREIADLLDLLQGDRIGLVAFAGTAFLECPLTLDYGAASIFLDSLDTDLIPVKGTDLAEAIRVSLRAFEGAGSNSQAIILITDGEDHGGQALQAAAEAKVAGVRIFTIGIGRDEGAPIPGSGGGFRRDRHGDIILSRLDEPTLQKVALETGGRYVRSVTGDVDLEQIYSQGIKAVLEDQELGSKRRQRWEERFQWLVALALFFLMLEPLISPRRRRGERHV
;
A
#
# COMPACT_ATOMS: atom_id res chain seq x y z
N MET A 1 37.97 4.70 39.18
CA MET A 1 37.43 3.47 38.59
C MET A 1 36.32 3.70 37.53
N ARG A 2 36.00 4.97 37.18
CA ARG A 2 34.94 5.33 36.17
C ARG A 2 35.43 5.55 34.73
N ALA A 3 36.77 5.63 34.50
CA ALA A 3 37.32 5.97 33.16
C ALA A 3 37.60 4.78 32.25
N ARG A 4 37.49 3.52 32.71
CA ARG A 4 37.80 2.33 31.90
C ARG A 4 36.60 1.66 31.21
N ILE A 5 35.37 2.07 31.53
CA ILE A 5 34.15 1.49 30.93
C ILE A 5 33.86 2.13 29.57
N HIS A 6 34.25 3.41 29.37
CA HIS A 6 34.05 4.11 28.09
C HIS A 6 34.94 3.63 26.94
N LEU A 7 36.07 2.98 27.26
CA LEU A 7 37.03 2.50 26.24
C LEU A 7 36.57 1.20 25.54
N LEU A 8 35.67 0.42 26.17
CA LEU A 8 35.10 -0.81 25.59
C LEU A 8 33.85 -0.59 24.71
N LEU A 9 33.23 0.61 24.78
CA LEU A 9 32.09 0.99 23.95
C LEU A 9 32.51 1.73 22.67
N LEU A 10 33.73 2.23 22.60
CA LEU A 10 34.24 3.03 21.47
C LEU A 10 34.23 2.27 20.12
N PRO A 11 34.60 0.97 20.01
CA PRO A 11 34.56 0.27 18.75
C PRO A 11 33.13 -0.03 18.26
N LEU A 12 32.17 -0.11 19.17
CA LEU A 12 30.77 -0.35 18.80
C LEU A 12 30.10 0.91 18.19
N VAL A 13 30.51 2.10 18.65
CA VAL A 13 30.02 3.39 18.13
C VAL A 13 30.65 3.74 16.79
N LEU A 14 31.91 3.35 16.56
CA LEU A 14 32.61 3.60 15.28
C LEU A 14 32.09 2.76 14.12
N VAL A 15 31.50 1.59 14.37
CA VAL A 15 30.88 0.74 13.33
C VAL A 15 29.54 1.34 12.87
N THR A 16 28.86 2.12 13.71
CA THR A 16 27.55 2.72 13.35
C THR A 16 27.67 4.07 12.63
N ALA A 17 28.83 4.73 12.68
CA ALA A 17 29.02 6.06 12.10
C ALA A 17 29.43 6.07 10.62
N GLY A 18 29.72 4.91 10.01
CA GLY A 18 30.29 4.81 8.67
C GLY A 18 29.42 4.15 7.59
N CYS A 19 28.26 3.60 7.93
CA CYS A 19 27.39 2.91 6.96
C CYS A 19 25.96 3.38 7.07
N GLN A 20 25.57 4.34 6.25
CA GLN A 20 24.17 4.76 6.10
C GLN A 20 23.26 3.68 5.52
N ASP A 21 23.82 2.57 5.02
CA ASP A 21 23.13 1.51 4.27
C ASP A 21 23.00 0.18 5.02
N VAL A 22 23.26 0.13 6.34
CA VAL A 22 23.12 -1.10 7.14
C VAL A 22 22.01 -0.93 8.18
N ARG A 23 21.01 -1.77 8.11
CA ARG A 23 19.92 -1.82 9.09
C ARG A 23 19.96 -3.15 9.85
N VAL A 24 19.83 -3.09 11.18
CA VAL A 24 19.73 -4.27 12.04
C VAL A 24 18.26 -4.63 12.19
N GLY A 25 17.86 -5.81 11.75
CA GLY A 25 16.47 -6.28 11.80
C GLY A 25 16.00 -6.59 13.22
N SER A 26 16.86 -7.31 14.00
CA SER A 26 16.55 -7.69 15.38
C SER A 26 17.64 -7.23 16.35
N PRO A 27 17.58 -5.99 16.89
CA PRO A 27 18.60 -5.47 17.80
C PRO A 27 18.67 -6.23 19.13
N SER A 28 17.61 -6.92 19.54
CA SER A 28 17.58 -7.77 20.74
C SER A 28 18.54 -8.94 20.67
N SER A 29 18.83 -9.50 19.49
CA SER A 29 19.78 -10.62 19.32
C SER A 29 21.23 -10.22 19.61
N LEU A 30 21.57 -8.91 19.53
CA LEU A 30 22.90 -8.42 19.89
C LEU A 30 23.29 -8.65 21.35
N TRP A 31 22.31 -8.85 22.25
CA TRP A 31 22.58 -9.23 23.64
C TRP A 31 23.31 -10.57 23.73
N LEU A 32 23.13 -11.47 22.77
CA LEU A 32 23.86 -12.75 22.71
C LEU A 32 25.35 -12.57 22.45
N LEU A 33 25.82 -11.39 22.02
CA LEU A 33 27.28 -11.10 21.93
C LEU A 33 27.98 -11.16 23.28
N TRP A 34 27.26 -11.02 24.41
CA TRP A 34 27.79 -11.23 25.74
C TRP A 34 28.21 -12.68 25.99
N LEU A 35 27.75 -13.62 25.16
CA LEU A 35 28.23 -15.02 25.20
C LEU A 35 29.72 -15.12 24.81
N ALA A 36 30.21 -14.24 23.93
CA ALA A 36 31.61 -14.27 23.50
C ALA A 36 32.61 -14.02 24.65
N PRO A 37 32.54 -12.95 25.44
CA PRO A 37 33.41 -12.75 26.58
C PRO A 37 33.22 -13.84 27.66
N LEU A 38 31.99 -14.35 27.84
CA LEU A 38 31.74 -15.48 28.74
C LEU A 38 32.48 -16.74 28.29
N MET A 39 32.43 -17.07 27.01
CA MET A 39 33.20 -18.20 26.43
C MET A 39 34.70 -18.01 26.56
N VAL A 40 35.23 -16.81 26.31
CA VAL A 40 36.64 -16.52 26.50
C VAL A 40 37.05 -16.75 27.97
N ALA A 41 36.26 -16.23 28.92
CA ALA A 41 36.50 -16.43 30.34
C ALA A 41 36.48 -17.93 30.71
N PHE A 42 35.52 -18.68 30.18
CA PHE A 42 35.39 -20.12 30.36
C PHE A 42 36.62 -20.89 29.82
N TYR A 43 37.07 -20.57 28.60
CA TYR A 43 38.26 -21.20 28.03
C TYR A 43 39.51 -20.87 28.83
N VAL A 44 39.70 -19.61 29.23
CA VAL A 44 40.84 -19.19 30.07
C VAL A 44 40.79 -19.92 31.40
N PHE A 45 39.63 -20.02 32.04
CA PHE A 45 39.47 -20.78 33.28
C PHE A 45 39.78 -22.25 33.09
N THR A 46 39.27 -22.90 32.06
CA THR A 46 39.52 -24.32 31.73
C THR A 46 40.99 -24.58 31.47
N PHE A 47 41.68 -23.73 30.71
CA PHE A 47 43.13 -23.88 30.45
C PHE A 47 43.97 -23.68 31.70
N ARG A 48 43.57 -22.79 32.62
CA ARG A 48 44.29 -22.60 33.90
C ARG A 48 43.97 -23.71 34.88
N SER A 49 42.74 -24.11 35.02
CA SER A 49 42.30 -25.15 35.97
C SER A 49 42.83 -26.52 35.59
N SER A 50 42.84 -26.89 34.31
CA SER A 50 43.35 -28.19 33.86
C SER A 50 44.81 -28.36 34.20
N THR A 51 45.62 -27.31 34.05
CA THR A 51 47.05 -27.39 34.44
C THR A 51 47.27 -27.52 35.94
N LEU A 52 46.44 -26.86 36.77
CA LEU A 52 46.49 -26.94 38.20
C LEU A 52 46.04 -28.31 38.72
N LEU A 53 44.93 -28.83 38.20
CA LEU A 53 44.37 -30.13 38.60
C LEU A 53 45.30 -31.27 38.20
N LEU A 54 45.87 -31.24 36.99
CA LEU A 54 46.81 -32.25 36.52
C LEU A 54 48.06 -32.31 37.39
N ARG A 55 48.57 -31.18 37.87
CA ARG A 55 49.71 -31.12 38.79
C ARG A 55 49.42 -31.73 40.18
N ARG A 56 48.12 -31.81 40.60
CA ARG A 56 47.73 -32.44 41.85
C ARG A 56 47.61 -33.96 41.77
N PHE A 57 47.35 -34.52 40.57
CA PHE A 57 47.10 -35.96 40.39
C PHE A 57 48.28 -36.78 39.87
N ALA A 58 49.32 -36.15 39.27
CA ALA A 58 50.41 -36.91 38.69
C ALA A 58 51.75 -36.22 38.94
N SER A 59 52.83 -37.04 39.09
CA SER A 59 54.17 -36.52 39.12
C SER A 59 54.56 -35.81 37.82
N PRO A 60 55.45 -34.80 37.89
CA PRO A 60 55.83 -34.02 36.71
C PRO A 60 56.37 -34.85 35.54
N GLU A 61 57.06 -35.94 35.85
CA GLU A 61 57.64 -36.86 34.86
C GLU A 61 56.59 -37.67 34.11
N LEU A 62 55.58 -38.15 34.81
CA LEU A 62 54.43 -38.89 34.22
C LEU A 62 53.56 -37.99 33.38
N LEU A 63 53.33 -36.74 33.85
CA LEU A 63 52.61 -35.73 33.15
C LEU A 63 53.28 -35.36 31.81
N ALA A 64 54.60 -35.21 31.79
CA ALA A 64 55.35 -34.91 30.58
C ALA A 64 55.21 -36.03 29.52
N ARG A 65 55.17 -37.29 29.94
CA ARG A 65 54.92 -38.40 29.01
C ARG A 65 53.51 -38.52 28.52
N LEU A 66 52.51 -38.29 29.36
CA LEU A 66 51.08 -38.33 28.99
C LEU A 66 50.65 -37.15 28.14
N MET A 67 51.22 -35.95 28.35
CA MET A 67 50.90 -34.74 27.61
C MET A 67 51.77 -34.49 26.38
N ALA A 68 52.80 -35.32 26.11
CA ALA A 68 53.72 -35.17 24.98
C ALA A 68 53.03 -35.10 23.60
N GLY A 69 51.75 -35.54 23.53
CA GLY A 69 50.98 -35.51 22.31
C GLY A 69 50.00 -34.30 22.19
N VAL A 70 49.80 -33.49 23.25
CA VAL A 70 48.82 -32.42 23.26
C VAL A 70 49.45 -31.08 22.87
N SER A 71 48.99 -30.51 21.80
CA SER A 71 49.47 -29.21 21.29
C SER A 71 48.59 -28.07 21.78
N ARG A 72 49.11 -27.25 22.73
CA ARG A 72 48.41 -26.05 23.21
C ARG A 72 47.97 -25.08 22.09
N PRO A 73 48.82 -24.76 21.08
CA PRO A 73 48.41 -23.84 20.03
C PRO A 73 47.23 -24.37 19.21
N ARG A 74 47.11 -25.70 19.02
CA ARG A 74 45.95 -26.28 18.33
C ARG A 74 44.66 -26.19 19.15
N GLN A 75 44.75 -26.32 20.49
CA GLN A 75 43.60 -26.13 21.39
C GLN A 75 43.13 -24.67 21.38
N VAL A 76 44.06 -23.71 21.40
CA VAL A 76 43.72 -22.29 21.29
C VAL A 76 43.09 -21.98 19.93
N LEU A 77 43.63 -22.53 18.85
CA LEU A 77 43.07 -22.38 17.52
C LEU A 77 41.64 -22.91 17.45
N LYS A 78 41.34 -24.07 18.03
CA LYS A 78 39.98 -24.62 18.13
C LYS A 78 39.04 -23.69 18.89
N ALA A 79 39.49 -23.17 20.05
CA ALA A 79 38.70 -22.22 20.83
C ALA A 79 38.39 -20.94 20.06
N ILE A 80 39.37 -20.44 19.27
CA ILE A 80 39.15 -19.27 18.40
C ILE A 80 38.14 -19.58 17.30
N LEU A 81 38.22 -20.75 16.65
CA LEU A 81 37.28 -21.14 15.62
C LEU A 81 35.84 -21.24 16.14
N VAL A 82 35.63 -21.84 17.30
CA VAL A 82 34.32 -21.92 17.95
C VAL A 82 33.82 -20.51 18.29
N LEU A 83 34.67 -19.66 18.85
CA LEU A 83 34.32 -18.29 19.18
C LEU A 83 33.89 -17.49 17.95
N LEU A 84 34.64 -17.60 16.85
CA LEU A 84 34.30 -16.95 15.57
C LEU A 84 33.00 -17.50 15.01
N GLY A 85 32.78 -18.81 15.10
CA GLY A 85 31.50 -19.43 14.69
C GLY A 85 30.32 -18.91 15.48
N VAL A 86 30.44 -18.77 16.80
CA VAL A 86 29.40 -18.22 17.67
C VAL A 86 29.13 -16.73 17.35
N ILE A 87 30.19 -15.94 17.19
CA ILE A 87 30.03 -14.52 16.81
C ILE A 87 29.32 -14.39 15.46
N ALA A 88 29.72 -15.17 14.45
CA ALA A 88 29.08 -15.15 13.14
C ALA A 88 27.61 -15.58 13.22
N THR A 89 27.26 -16.56 14.06
CA THR A 89 25.90 -17.00 14.32
C THR A 89 25.06 -15.89 14.95
N VAL A 90 25.61 -15.20 15.95
CA VAL A 90 24.88 -14.06 16.60
C VAL A 90 24.67 -12.90 15.62
N LEU A 91 25.67 -12.60 14.79
CA LEU A 91 25.53 -11.57 13.75
C LEU A 91 24.51 -11.98 12.67
N ALA A 92 24.40 -13.27 12.34
CA ALA A 92 23.37 -13.79 11.46
C ALA A 92 21.96 -13.63 12.05
N LEU A 93 21.80 -13.92 13.36
CA LEU A 93 20.56 -13.74 14.11
C LEU A 93 20.16 -12.25 14.27
N ALA A 94 21.12 -11.33 14.16
CA ALA A 94 20.85 -9.90 14.18
C ALA A 94 20.20 -9.39 12.88
N GLU A 95 20.04 -10.27 11.86
CA GLU A 95 19.43 -9.95 10.58
C GLU A 95 20.01 -8.69 9.96
N LEU A 96 21.31 -8.66 9.73
CA LEU A 96 21.96 -7.54 9.08
C LEU A 96 21.45 -7.39 7.64
N LYS A 97 20.68 -6.33 7.40
CA LYS A 97 20.13 -5.95 6.08
C LYS A 97 21.09 -4.98 5.44
N TYR A 98 21.59 -5.33 4.27
CA TYR A 98 22.53 -4.53 3.52
C TYR A 98 22.08 -4.37 2.07
N GLY A 99 21.98 -3.11 1.63
CA GLY A 99 21.46 -2.77 0.32
C GLY A 99 19.92 -2.73 0.31
N PHE A 100 19.37 -1.94 -0.57
CA PHE A 100 17.93 -1.87 -0.83
C PHE A 100 17.68 -1.95 -2.33
N THR A 101 16.65 -2.68 -2.71
CA THR A 101 16.08 -2.63 -4.05
C THR A 101 14.82 -1.79 -3.99
N TRP A 102 14.64 -0.94 -4.99
CA TRP A 102 13.36 -0.27 -5.19
C TRP A 102 12.40 -1.29 -5.80
N GLU A 103 11.45 -1.76 -5.02
CA GLU A 103 10.36 -2.57 -5.53
C GLU A 103 9.27 -1.62 -6.02
N GLU A 104 9.03 -1.62 -7.32
CA GLU A 104 7.82 -1.01 -7.88
C GLU A 104 6.65 -1.84 -7.37
N VAL A 105 5.89 -1.26 -6.46
CA VAL A 105 4.67 -1.90 -5.95
C VAL A 105 3.73 -2.07 -7.13
N THR A 106 3.36 -3.30 -7.40
CA THR A 106 2.31 -3.67 -8.36
C THR A 106 1.12 -2.73 -8.16
N ARG A 107 0.66 -2.11 -9.24
CA ARG A 107 -0.47 -1.16 -9.24
C ARG A 107 -1.63 -1.74 -8.44
N GLU A 108 -1.95 -1.18 -7.30
CA GLU A 108 -3.24 -1.38 -6.67
C GLU A 108 -4.24 -0.59 -7.50
N GLY A 109 -5.32 -1.22 -7.94
CA GLY A 109 -6.36 -0.55 -8.73
C GLY A 109 -7.02 0.59 -7.94
N VAL A 110 -7.64 1.51 -8.65
CA VAL A 110 -8.40 2.62 -8.08
C VAL A 110 -9.79 2.13 -7.69
N ASP A 111 -10.34 2.65 -6.60
CA ASP A 111 -11.74 2.47 -6.24
C ASP A 111 -12.56 3.63 -6.81
N ILE A 112 -13.46 3.33 -7.71
CA ILE A 112 -14.28 4.31 -8.39
C ILE A 112 -15.75 4.09 -8.02
N VAL A 113 -16.43 5.12 -7.50
CA VAL A 113 -17.88 5.11 -7.33
C VAL A 113 -18.49 6.07 -8.34
N VAL A 114 -19.35 5.55 -9.21
CA VAL A 114 -20.11 6.35 -10.14
C VAL A 114 -21.47 6.67 -9.52
N ALA A 115 -21.72 7.94 -9.27
CA ALA A 115 -23.02 8.45 -8.82
C ALA A 115 -23.79 9.01 -10.03
N LEU A 116 -24.82 8.29 -10.43
CA LEU A 116 -25.65 8.62 -11.58
C LEU A 116 -26.97 9.24 -11.14
N ASP A 117 -27.24 10.42 -11.68
CA ASP A 117 -28.52 11.08 -11.51
C ASP A 117 -29.61 10.34 -12.30
N VAL A 118 -30.68 9.94 -11.61
CA VAL A 118 -31.87 9.29 -12.19
C VAL A 118 -33.12 10.14 -11.96
N SER A 119 -32.97 11.45 -11.75
CA SER A 119 -34.08 12.37 -11.62
C SER A 119 -34.85 12.55 -12.95
N ASP A 120 -36.04 13.10 -12.87
CA ASP A 120 -36.90 13.28 -14.06
C ASP A 120 -36.28 14.21 -15.12
N SER A 121 -35.36 15.10 -14.76
CA SER A 121 -34.61 15.95 -15.68
C SER A 121 -33.70 15.15 -16.62
N MET A 122 -33.29 13.97 -16.20
CA MET A 122 -32.47 13.06 -17.02
C MET A 122 -33.26 12.37 -18.14
N LEU A 123 -34.58 12.49 -18.17
CA LEU A 123 -35.42 12.06 -19.29
C LEU A 123 -35.39 13.03 -20.50
N VAL A 124 -34.79 14.19 -20.33
CA VAL A 124 -34.71 15.19 -21.42
C VAL A 124 -33.89 14.62 -22.58
N GLU A 125 -34.43 14.76 -23.79
CA GLU A 125 -33.74 14.48 -25.04
C GLU A 125 -33.17 15.80 -25.57
N ASP A 126 -31.84 15.97 -25.47
CA ASP A 126 -31.16 17.13 -26.01
C ASP A 126 -31.00 16.96 -27.54
N ALA A 127 -31.53 17.90 -28.33
CA ALA A 127 -31.63 17.77 -29.79
C ALA A 127 -30.29 17.68 -30.56
N GLU A 128 -29.17 17.87 -29.91
CA GLU A 128 -27.82 17.71 -30.48
C GLU A 128 -27.30 16.28 -30.39
N SER A 129 -28.00 15.41 -29.65
CA SER A 129 -27.61 14.02 -29.52
C SER A 129 -27.96 13.27 -30.80
N ALA A 130 -26.97 12.68 -31.47
CA ALA A 130 -27.23 11.81 -32.60
C ALA A 130 -28.08 10.61 -32.14
N GLY A 131 -29.38 10.61 -32.47
CA GLY A 131 -30.27 9.49 -32.22
C GLY A 131 -31.36 9.70 -31.18
N GLN A 132 -31.69 10.93 -30.77
CA GLN A 132 -32.81 11.22 -29.82
C GLN A 132 -32.74 10.42 -28.51
N LEU A 133 -31.56 10.37 -27.91
CA LEU A 133 -31.35 9.68 -26.62
C LEU A 133 -31.60 10.61 -25.46
N SER A 134 -32.21 10.08 -24.38
CA SER A 134 -32.34 10.80 -23.13
C SER A 134 -30.93 11.00 -22.50
N ARG A 135 -30.81 12.01 -21.64
CA ARG A 135 -29.57 12.24 -20.86
C ARG A 135 -29.17 11.00 -20.06
N LEU A 136 -30.15 10.29 -19.47
CA LEU A 136 -29.95 9.07 -18.71
C LEU A 136 -29.35 7.95 -19.59
N GLU A 137 -29.94 7.69 -20.77
CA GLU A 137 -29.44 6.66 -21.68
C GLU A 137 -28.04 6.99 -22.19
N ARG A 138 -27.72 8.25 -22.40
CA ARG A 138 -26.41 8.73 -22.77
C ARG A 138 -25.41 8.49 -21.63
N ALA A 139 -25.75 8.88 -20.39
CA ALA A 139 -24.90 8.63 -19.23
C ALA A 139 -24.64 7.14 -19.03
N LYS A 140 -25.64 6.28 -19.20
CA LYS A 140 -25.47 4.82 -19.12
C LYS A 140 -24.49 4.29 -20.17
N ARG A 141 -24.53 4.78 -21.39
CA ARG A 141 -23.57 4.37 -22.42
C ARG A 141 -22.14 4.78 -22.06
N GLU A 142 -21.97 6.03 -21.65
CA GLU A 142 -20.65 6.52 -21.21
C GLU A 142 -20.09 5.68 -20.05
N ILE A 143 -20.95 5.27 -19.09
CA ILE A 143 -20.52 4.40 -17.99
C ILE A 143 -20.17 2.99 -18.50
N ALA A 144 -20.93 2.45 -19.49
CA ALA A 144 -20.63 1.15 -20.08
C ALA A 144 -19.27 1.17 -20.81
N ASP A 145 -18.98 2.24 -21.55
CA ASP A 145 -17.68 2.44 -22.19
C ASP A 145 -16.55 2.55 -21.15
N LEU A 146 -16.81 3.21 -20.00
CA LEU A 146 -15.87 3.24 -18.88
C LEU A 146 -15.59 1.82 -18.35
N LEU A 147 -16.64 0.98 -18.17
CA LEU A 147 -16.49 -0.39 -17.69
C LEU A 147 -15.55 -1.22 -18.59
N ASP A 148 -15.59 -1.00 -19.90
CA ASP A 148 -14.71 -1.67 -20.87
C ASP A 148 -13.24 -1.20 -20.78
N LEU A 149 -13.00 0.00 -20.29
CA LEU A 149 -11.66 0.58 -20.10
C LEU A 149 -10.98 0.19 -18.79
N LEU A 150 -11.75 -0.24 -17.79
CA LEU A 150 -11.22 -0.56 -16.45
C LEU A 150 -10.34 -1.82 -16.50
N GLN A 151 -9.18 -1.75 -15.82
CA GLN A 151 -8.24 -2.88 -15.73
C GLN A 151 -7.71 -3.02 -14.30
N GLY A 152 -8.45 -3.80 -13.49
CA GLY A 152 -8.07 -4.07 -12.11
C GLY A 152 -8.54 -2.99 -11.11
N ASP A 153 -9.32 -2.01 -11.56
CA ASP A 153 -9.97 -1.01 -10.71
C ASP A 153 -11.32 -1.54 -10.21
N ARG A 154 -11.71 -1.23 -8.97
CA ARG A 154 -13.04 -1.58 -8.47
C ARG A 154 -14.05 -0.48 -8.81
N ILE A 155 -15.24 -0.88 -9.22
CA ILE A 155 -16.32 0.06 -9.51
C ILE A 155 -17.53 -0.21 -8.60
N GLY A 156 -18.17 0.86 -8.14
CA GLY A 156 -19.46 0.84 -7.46
C GLY A 156 -20.43 1.80 -8.13
N LEU A 157 -21.74 1.55 -8.02
CA LEU A 157 -22.77 2.40 -8.61
C LEU A 157 -23.71 2.92 -7.52
N VAL A 158 -23.95 4.23 -7.54
CA VAL A 158 -24.92 4.94 -6.72
C VAL A 158 -25.94 5.59 -7.65
N ALA A 159 -27.22 5.31 -7.47
CA ALA A 159 -28.29 6.03 -8.12
C ALA A 159 -28.82 7.12 -7.17
N PHE A 160 -29.09 8.31 -7.68
CA PHE A 160 -29.63 9.37 -6.87
C PHE A 160 -30.67 10.24 -7.62
N ALA A 161 -31.57 10.80 -6.84
CA ALA A 161 -32.56 11.80 -7.23
C ALA A 161 -32.80 12.69 -6.00
N GLY A 162 -34.01 12.79 -5.46
CA GLY A 162 -34.25 13.44 -4.17
C GLY A 162 -33.71 12.72 -2.96
N THR A 163 -33.15 11.53 -3.13
CA THR A 163 -32.35 10.73 -2.18
C THR A 163 -31.38 9.85 -2.96
N ALA A 164 -30.44 9.17 -2.29
CA ALA A 164 -29.44 8.35 -2.95
C ALA A 164 -29.36 6.93 -2.37
N PHE A 165 -29.08 5.95 -3.23
CA PHE A 165 -28.92 4.53 -2.87
C PHE A 165 -27.70 3.92 -3.53
N LEU A 166 -27.01 3.03 -2.80
CA LEU A 166 -25.94 2.20 -3.32
C LEU A 166 -26.56 0.99 -4.04
N GLU A 167 -26.54 1.00 -5.36
CA GLU A 167 -27.12 -0.06 -6.19
C GLU A 167 -26.14 -1.19 -6.45
N CYS A 168 -24.86 -0.88 -6.67
CA CYS A 168 -23.79 -1.85 -6.81
C CYS A 168 -22.65 -1.50 -5.86
N PRO A 169 -22.31 -2.36 -4.88
CA PRO A 169 -21.12 -2.17 -4.05
C PRO A 169 -19.85 -2.32 -4.88
N LEU A 170 -18.71 -1.83 -4.36
CA LEU A 170 -17.42 -1.91 -5.03
C LEU A 170 -17.07 -3.35 -5.43
N THR A 171 -16.91 -3.57 -6.74
CA THR A 171 -16.64 -4.88 -7.33
C THR A 171 -15.61 -4.80 -8.45
N LEU A 172 -14.91 -5.92 -8.71
CA LEU A 172 -14.11 -6.16 -9.91
C LEU A 172 -14.91 -6.87 -11.01
N ASP A 173 -16.15 -7.28 -10.72
CA ASP A 173 -17.04 -7.93 -11.68
C ASP A 173 -17.80 -6.87 -12.48
N TYR A 174 -17.18 -6.44 -13.59
CA TYR A 174 -17.76 -5.42 -14.49
C TYR A 174 -19.05 -5.92 -15.17
N GLY A 175 -19.19 -7.25 -15.37
CA GLY A 175 -20.42 -7.82 -15.89
C GLY A 175 -21.59 -7.66 -14.91
N ALA A 176 -21.34 -7.87 -13.62
CA ALA A 176 -22.34 -7.59 -12.59
C ALA A 176 -22.67 -6.10 -12.54
N ALA A 177 -21.67 -5.20 -12.58
CA ALA A 177 -21.89 -3.76 -12.58
C ALA A 177 -22.72 -3.30 -13.78
N SER A 178 -22.51 -3.86 -14.97
CA SER A 178 -23.31 -3.58 -16.17
C SER A 178 -24.77 -3.98 -16.00
N ILE A 179 -25.08 -5.12 -15.37
CA ILE A 179 -26.46 -5.54 -15.10
C ILE A 179 -27.16 -4.53 -14.17
N PHE A 180 -26.48 -4.06 -13.13
CA PHE A 180 -27.03 -3.02 -12.25
C PHE A 180 -27.23 -1.72 -13.00
N LEU A 181 -26.27 -1.30 -13.83
CA LEU A 181 -26.36 -0.09 -14.65
C LEU A 181 -27.58 -0.12 -15.57
N ASP A 182 -27.82 -1.25 -16.24
CA ASP A 182 -28.96 -1.41 -17.15
C ASP A 182 -30.31 -1.29 -16.42
N SER A 183 -30.36 -1.70 -15.15
CA SER A 183 -31.58 -1.63 -14.34
C SER A 183 -31.91 -0.25 -13.79
N LEU A 184 -30.98 0.71 -13.86
CA LEU A 184 -31.22 2.07 -13.38
C LEU A 184 -32.28 2.77 -14.26
N ASP A 185 -33.29 3.37 -13.63
CA ASP A 185 -34.37 4.10 -14.30
C ASP A 185 -34.83 5.28 -13.43
N THR A 186 -35.45 6.27 -14.02
CA THR A 186 -35.99 7.43 -13.31
C THR A 186 -37.13 7.10 -12.34
N ASP A 187 -37.78 5.94 -12.52
CA ASP A 187 -38.82 5.44 -11.61
C ASP A 187 -38.26 4.66 -10.41
N LEU A 188 -36.93 4.39 -10.39
CA LEU A 188 -36.26 3.65 -9.32
C LEU A 188 -36.38 4.38 -7.97
N ILE A 189 -36.28 5.71 -7.99
CA ILE A 189 -36.33 6.55 -6.79
C ILE A 189 -37.64 7.31 -6.71
N PRO A 190 -38.49 6.97 -5.72
CA PRO A 190 -39.82 7.63 -5.64
C PRO A 190 -39.74 9.08 -5.15
N VAL A 191 -38.66 9.48 -4.49
CA VAL A 191 -38.47 10.86 -4.02
C VAL A 191 -37.93 11.70 -5.17
N LYS A 192 -38.77 12.61 -5.67
CA LYS A 192 -38.45 13.47 -6.82
C LYS A 192 -37.57 14.66 -6.36
N GLY A 193 -36.78 15.16 -7.27
CA GLY A 193 -35.79 16.23 -7.07
C GLY A 193 -34.38 15.68 -7.24
N THR A 194 -33.38 16.48 -6.86
CA THR A 194 -31.97 16.11 -6.97
C THR A 194 -31.26 16.60 -5.71
N ASP A 195 -30.58 15.68 -4.97
CA ASP A 195 -29.79 15.99 -3.78
C ASP A 195 -28.36 15.50 -4.02
N LEU A 196 -27.51 16.42 -4.47
CA LEU A 196 -26.11 16.15 -4.73
C LEU A 196 -25.31 15.82 -3.45
N ALA A 197 -25.70 16.42 -2.32
CA ALA A 197 -25.02 16.19 -1.05
C ALA A 197 -25.23 14.76 -0.58
N GLU A 198 -26.45 14.23 -0.65
CA GLU A 198 -26.74 12.86 -0.28
C GLU A 198 -26.05 11.87 -1.24
N ALA A 199 -26.01 12.16 -2.55
CA ALA A 199 -25.27 11.37 -3.53
C ALA A 199 -23.79 11.24 -3.15
N ILE A 200 -23.13 12.35 -2.80
CA ILE A 200 -21.73 12.36 -2.37
C ILE A 200 -21.55 11.56 -1.07
N ARG A 201 -22.42 11.76 -0.07
CA ARG A 201 -22.32 11.05 1.21
C ARG A 201 -22.54 9.54 1.08
N VAL A 202 -23.52 9.11 0.25
CA VAL A 202 -23.72 7.67 -0.05
C VAL A 202 -22.49 7.09 -0.74
N SER A 203 -21.93 7.83 -1.70
CA SER A 203 -20.70 7.42 -2.39
C SER A 203 -19.51 7.29 -1.43
N LEU A 204 -19.37 8.19 -0.46
CA LEU A 204 -18.34 8.10 0.58
C LEU A 204 -18.53 6.86 1.46
N ARG A 205 -19.78 6.54 1.85
CA ARG A 205 -20.09 5.32 2.60
C ARG A 205 -19.76 4.04 1.82
N ALA A 206 -19.85 4.07 0.49
CA ALA A 206 -19.49 2.92 -0.34
C ALA A 206 -17.99 2.54 -0.26
N PHE A 207 -17.12 3.46 0.16
CA PHE A 207 -15.69 3.21 0.38
C PHE A 207 -15.38 2.69 1.80
N GLU A 208 -16.34 2.64 2.71
CA GLU A 208 -16.10 2.16 4.07
C GLU A 208 -15.64 0.70 4.06
N GLY A 209 -14.47 0.45 4.66
CA GLY A 209 -13.85 -0.88 4.67
C GLY A 209 -13.07 -1.26 3.39
N ALA A 210 -12.97 -0.39 2.41
CA ALA A 210 -12.30 -0.66 1.13
C ALA A 210 -10.76 -0.64 1.19
N GLY A 211 -10.16 -0.32 2.32
CA GLY A 211 -8.71 -0.24 2.48
C GLY A 211 -8.12 1.12 2.07
N SER A 212 -6.80 1.18 1.85
CA SER A 212 -6.05 2.42 1.59
C SER A 212 -5.85 2.72 0.09
N ASN A 213 -6.70 2.23 -0.78
CA ASN A 213 -6.59 2.47 -2.21
C ASN A 213 -6.97 3.92 -2.56
N SER A 214 -6.45 4.41 -3.67
CA SER A 214 -6.87 5.69 -4.23
C SER A 214 -8.35 5.66 -4.58
N GLN A 215 -9.12 6.65 -4.12
CA GLN A 215 -10.58 6.68 -4.21
C GLN A 215 -11.07 7.87 -5.01
N ALA A 216 -11.99 7.63 -5.91
CA ALA A 216 -12.60 8.66 -6.76
C ALA A 216 -14.12 8.48 -6.86
N ILE A 217 -14.85 9.60 -6.84
CA ILE A 217 -16.27 9.66 -7.16
C ILE A 217 -16.42 10.31 -8.54
N ILE A 218 -17.19 9.70 -9.43
CA ILE A 218 -17.62 10.29 -10.69
C ILE A 218 -19.10 10.64 -10.54
N LEU A 219 -19.42 11.92 -10.51
CA LEU A 219 -20.77 12.42 -10.37
C LEU A 219 -21.31 12.84 -11.75
N ILE A 220 -22.38 12.19 -12.21
CA ILE A 220 -22.99 12.43 -13.54
C ILE A 220 -24.40 12.98 -13.33
N THR A 221 -24.63 14.23 -13.71
CA THR A 221 -25.88 14.96 -13.44
C THR A 221 -26.01 16.20 -14.35
N ASP A 222 -27.19 16.83 -14.40
CA ASP A 222 -27.36 18.17 -14.94
C ASP A 222 -27.04 19.28 -13.90
N GLY A 223 -26.70 18.89 -12.65
CA GLY A 223 -26.24 19.82 -11.62
C GLY A 223 -27.33 20.61 -10.90
N GLU A 224 -28.61 20.45 -11.22
CA GLU A 224 -29.69 21.07 -10.46
C GLU A 224 -29.68 20.53 -9.01
N ASP A 225 -29.22 21.35 -8.05
CA ASP A 225 -29.13 20.95 -6.62
C ASP A 225 -30.26 21.59 -5.82
N HIS A 226 -31.25 20.79 -5.45
CA HIS A 226 -32.35 21.22 -4.61
C HIS A 226 -32.03 21.21 -3.11
N GLY A 227 -31.00 20.49 -2.70
CA GLY A 227 -30.54 20.38 -1.32
C GLY A 227 -29.67 21.56 -0.87
N GLY A 228 -28.96 22.20 -1.78
CA GLY A 228 -28.09 23.35 -1.53
C GLY A 228 -26.87 23.08 -0.64
N GLN A 229 -26.52 21.80 -0.37
CA GLN A 229 -25.42 21.39 0.51
C GLN A 229 -24.29 20.66 -0.24
N ALA A 230 -24.27 20.68 -1.57
CA ALA A 230 -23.29 19.97 -2.38
C ALA A 230 -21.84 20.34 -2.04
N LEU A 231 -21.56 21.63 -1.82
CA LEU A 231 -20.19 22.09 -1.44
C LEU A 231 -19.76 21.62 -0.05
N GLN A 232 -20.71 21.50 0.89
CA GLN A 232 -20.40 20.95 2.21
C GLN A 232 -20.04 19.48 2.10
N ALA A 233 -20.79 18.68 1.34
CA ALA A 233 -20.50 17.28 1.09
C ALA A 233 -19.17 17.10 0.34
N ALA A 234 -18.83 17.99 -0.59
CA ALA A 234 -17.53 18.01 -1.26
C ALA A 234 -16.39 18.28 -0.28
N ALA A 235 -16.57 19.19 0.69
CA ALA A 235 -15.58 19.39 1.75
C ALA A 235 -15.41 18.15 2.65
N GLU A 236 -16.50 17.43 2.95
CA GLU A 236 -16.45 16.14 3.66
C GLU A 236 -15.61 15.10 2.86
N ALA A 237 -15.83 15.00 1.53
CA ALA A 237 -15.06 14.13 0.65
C ALA A 237 -13.57 14.50 0.62
N LYS A 238 -13.25 15.79 0.56
CA LYS A 238 -11.88 16.29 0.64
C LYS A 238 -11.16 15.88 1.93
N VAL A 239 -11.84 15.98 3.07
CA VAL A 239 -11.31 15.55 4.36
C VAL A 239 -11.07 14.03 4.38
N ALA A 240 -11.93 13.25 3.72
CA ALA A 240 -11.78 11.80 3.55
C ALA A 240 -10.67 11.43 2.53
N GLY A 241 -10.10 12.40 1.80
CA GLY A 241 -9.09 12.15 0.77
C GLY A 241 -9.67 11.65 -0.56
N VAL A 242 -10.98 11.71 -0.75
CA VAL A 242 -11.69 11.27 -1.94
C VAL A 242 -11.83 12.43 -2.93
N ARG A 243 -11.51 12.19 -4.20
CA ARG A 243 -11.67 13.21 -5.26
C ARG A 243 -12.98 13.03 -5.99
N ILE A 244 -13.63 14.15 -6.31
CA ILE A 244 -14.88 14.15 -7.05
C ILE A 244 -14.63 14.71 -8.45
N PHE A 245 -14.91 13.88 -9.45
CA PHE A 245 -14.96 14.27 -10.85
C PHE A 245 -16.42 14.46 -11.22
N THR A 246 -16.75 15.57 -11.87
CA THR A 246 -18.13 15.89 -12.20
C THR A 246 -18.30 15.95 -13.72
N ILE A 247 -19.35 15.31 -14.23
CA ILE A 247 -19.75 15.33 -15.62
C ILE A 247 -21.10 16.00 -15.69
N GLY A 248 -21.15 17.16 -16.33
CA GLY A 248 -22.37 17.91 -16.56
C GLY A 248 -23.05 17.48 -17.87
N ILE A 249 -24.27 16.99 -17.78
CA ILE A 249 -25.08 16.62 -18.95
C ILE A 249 -26.25 17.58 -19.09
N GLY A 250 -26.37 18.27 -20.23
CA GLY A 250 -27.47 19.18 -20.51
C GLY A 250 -27.04 20.46 -21.21
N ARG A 251 -28.00 21.41 -21.33
CA ARG A 251 -27.83 22.70 -21.99
C ARG A 251 -28.05 23.85 -21.02
N ASP A 252 -27.36 24.95 -21.26
CA ASP A 252 -27.49 26.19 -20.49
C ASP A 252 -28.83 26.90 -20.78
N GLU A 253 -29.32 26.78 -22.06
CA GLU A 253 -30.59 27.36 -22.45
C GLU A 253 -31.76 26.67 -21.76
N GLY A 254 -31.56 25.43 -21.33
CA GLY A 254 -32.59 24.58 -20.75
C GLY A 254 -33.42 23.84 -21.80
N ALA A 255 -33.97 22.71 -21.38
CA ALA A 255 -34.86 21.90 -22.20
C ALA A 255 -36.09 21.42 -21.40
N PRO A 256 -37.24 21.26 -22.04
CA PRO A 256 -38.45 20.89 -21.32
C PRO A 256 -38.43 19.43 -20.90
N ILE A 257 -38.81 19.16 -19.64
CA ILE A 257 -38.86 17.80 -19.09
C ILE A 257 -40.10 17.07 -19.65
N PRO A 258 -39.94 15.86 -20.23
CA PRO A 258 -41.07 15.06 -20.69
C PRO A 258 -42.04 14.69 -19.56
N GLY A 259 -43.32 14.70 -19.81
CA GLY A 259 -44.36 14.28 -18.86
C GLY A 259 -44.81 12.83 -19.10
N SER A 260 -45.12 12.09 -18.06
CA SER A 260 -45.53 10.67 -18.09
C SER A 260 -46.81 10.37 -18.85
N GLY A 261 -47.59 11.41 -19.26
CA GLY A 261 -48.83 11.28 -20.03
C GLY A 261 -48.76 11.83 -21.46
N GLY A 262 -47.55 12.11 -21.98
CA GLY A 262 -47.33 12.84 -23.21
C GLY A 262 -47.32 14.35 -22.98
N GLY A 263 -46.51 15.06 -23.76
CA GLY A 263 -46.26 16.50 -23.56
C GLY A 263 -45.18 16.80 -22.55
N PHE A 264 -45.19 18.01 -21.94
CA PHE A 264 -44.14 18.47 -21.04
C PHE A 264 -44.65 18.64 -19.61
N ARG A 265 -43.79 18.46 -18.66
CA ARG A 265 -44.07 18.65 -17.25
C ARG A 265 -44.35 20.12 -16.96
N ARG A 266 -45.33 20.38 -16.09
CA ARG A 266 -45.75 21.73 -15.73
C ARG A 266 -45.66 21.95 -14.23
N ASP A 267 -45.33 23.16 -13.85
CA ASP A 267 -45.35 23.60 -12.47
C ASP A 267 -46.76 23.81 -11.93
N ARG A 268 -46.90 24.27 -10.68
CA ARG A 268 -48.20 24.57 -10.04
C ARG A 268 -48.94 25.73 -10.69
N HIS A 269 -48.28 26.55 -11.50
CA HIS A 269 -48.83 27.68 -12.20
C HIS A 269 -49.22 27.32 -13.66
N GLY A 270 -48.86 26.12 -14.12
CA GLY A 270 -49.15 25.63 -15.47
C GLY A 270 -48.02 25.92 -16.46
N ASP A 271 -46.91 26.50 -16.01
CA ASP A 271 -45.75 26.77 -16.85
C ASP A 271 -44.91 25.52 -17.08
N ILE A 272 -44.27 25.40 -18.25
CA ILE A 272 -43.44 24.27 -18.60
C ILE A 272 -42.14 24.33 -17.77
N ILE A 273 -41.80 23.23 -17.09
CA ILE A 273 -40.56 23.11 -16.33
C ILE A 273 -39.41 22.85 -17.31
N LEU A 274 -38.42 23.72 -17.28
CA LEU A 274 -37.18 23.58 -18.06
C LEU A 274 -36.05 23.12 -17.15
N SER A 275 -35.37 22.03 -17.52
CA SER A 275 -34.10 21.60 -16.87
C SER A 275 -32.93 22.30 -17.54
N ARG A 276 -32.05 22.87 -16.73
CA ARG A 276 -30.83 23.57 -17.15
C ARG A 276 -29.60 22.97 -16.52
N LEU A 277 -28.48 22.98 -17.24
CA LEU A 277 -27.20 22.57 -16.69
C LEU A 277 -26.67 23.66 -15.74
N ASP A 278 -26.40 23.30 -14.47
CA ASP A 278 -25.72 24.18 -13.51
C ASP A 278 -24.21 23.86 -13.46
N GLU A 279 -23.48 24.27 -14.49
CA GLU A 279 -22.02 24.13 -14.56
C GLU A 279 -21.28 24.76 -13.37
N PRO A 280 -21.64 25.99 -12.91
CA PRO A 280 -20.90 26.62 -11.81
C PRO A 280 -20.90 25.80 -10.53
N THR A 281 -21.97 25.12 -10.19
CA THR A 281 -22.07 24.27 -9.00
C THR A 281 -21.20 23.03 -9.18
N LEU A 282 -21.27 22.34 -10.32
CA LEU A 282 -20.48 21.17 -10.61
C LEU A 282 -18.97 21.47 -10.63
N GLN A 283 -18.57 22.59 -11.24
CA GLN A 283 -17.17 23.04 -11.24
C GLN A 283 -16.65 23.28 -9.82
N LYS A 284 -17.43 23.93 -8.95
CA LYS A 284 -17.03 24.19 -7.56
C LYS A 284 -16.87 22.89 -6.77
N VAL A 285 -17.79 21.93 -6.93
CA VAL A 285 -17.73 20.61 -6.26
C VAL A 285 -16.46 19.86 -6.67
N ALA A 286 -16.14 19.82 -7.96
CA ALA A 286 -14.94 19.16 -8.45
C ALA A 286 -13.67 19.84 -7.93
N LEU A 287 -13.57 21.17 -8.05
CA LEU A 287 -12.39 21.94 -7.64
C LEU A 287 -12.14 21.86 -6.14
N GLU A 288 -13.19 21.81 -5.30
CA GLU A 288 -13.05 21.70 -3.84
C GLU A 288 -12.25 20.47 -3.42
N THR A 289 -12.42 19.35 -4.14
CA THR A 289 -11.75 18.08 -3.86
C THR A 289 -10.45 17.85 -4.67
N GLY A 290 -10.09 18.80 -5.55
CA GLY A 290 -8.97 18.65 -6.47
C GLY A 290 -9.24 17.69 -7.64
N GLY A 291 -10.51 17.47 -7.95
CA GLY A 291 -10.95 16.77 -9.17
C GLY A 291 -11.13 17.71 -10.36
N ARG A 292 -11.85 17.24 -11.38
CA ARG A 292 -12.07 17.98 -12.62
C ARG A 292 -13.57 17.93 -13.01
N TYR A 293 -14.07 19.04 -13.56
CA TYR A 293 -15.35 19.11 -14.25
C TYR A 293 -15.15 18.90 -15.75
N VAL A 294 -16.05 18.14 -16.36
CA VAL A 294 -16.16 18.00 -17.82
C VAL A 294 -17.63 18.14 -18.21
N ARG A 295 -17.86 18.88 -19.30
CA ARG A 295 -19.18 18.95 -19.92
C ARG A 295 -19.30 17.85 -20.95
N SER A 296 -20.33 17.00 -20.83
CA SER A 296 -20.63 16.00 -21.84
C SER A 296 -21.15 16.70 -23.11
N VAL A 297 -20.31 16.75 -24.14
CA VAL A 297 -20.61 17.18 -25.50
C VAL A 297 -20.77 15.95 -26.39
N THR A 298 -21.43 16.03 -27.51
CA THR A 298 -21.66 14.93 -28.43
C THR A 298 -20.39 14.21 -28.86
N GLY A 299 -20.07 13.03 -28.22
CA GLY A 299 -18.93 12.17 -28.62
C GLY A 299 -18.35 11.37 -27.45
N ASP A 300 -17.89 10.14 -27.73
CA ASP A 300 -17.42 9.09 -26.79
C ASP A 300 -16.11 9.41 -26.02
N VAL A 301 -15.69 10.68 -25.98
CA VAL A 301 -14.34 11.04 -25.53
C VAL A 301 -14.26 11.49 -24.06
N ASP A 302 -15.42 11.83 -23.46
CA ASP A 302 -15.42 12.60 -22.22
C ASP A 302 -15.01 11.77 -21.00
N LEU A 303 -15.55 10.56 -20.85
CA LEU A 303 -15.26 9.70 -19.71
C LEU A 303 -13.90 9.01 -19.83
N GLU A 304 -13.48 8.67 -21.05
CA GLU A 304 -12.14 8.15 -21.32
C GLU A 304 -11.06 9.18 -20.96
N GLN A 305 -11.27 10.46 -21.28
CA GLN A 305 -10.35 11.53 -20.88
C GLN A 305 -10.32 11.74 -19.36
N ILE A 306 -11.48 11.69 -18.69
CA ILE A 306 -11.53 11.78 -17.22
C ILE A 306 -10.79 10.62 -16.59
N TYR A 307 -11.00 9.41 -17.08
CA TYR A 307 -10.35 8.23 -16.53
C TYR A 307 -8.85 8.22 -16.79
N SER A 308 -8.42 8.40 -18.05
CA SER A 308 -7.01 8.29 -18.43
C SER A 308 -6.17 9.49 -17.99
N GLN A 309 -6.67 10.72 -18.19
CA GLN A 309 -5.94 11.95 -17.90
C GLN A 309 -6.30 12.59 -16.56
N GLY A 310 -7.50 12.30 -16.03
CA GLY A 310 -7.95 12.79 -14.74
C GLY A 310 -7.66 11.82 -13.63
N ILE A 311 -8.35 10.68 -13.61
CA ILE A 311 -8.31 9.76 -12.47
C ILE A 311 -6.95 9.06 -12.40
N LYS A 312 -6.50 8.40 -13.47
CA LYS A 312 -5.20 7.71 -13.47
C LYS A 312 -4.02 8.66 -13.28
N ALA A 313 -3.91 9.72 -14.06
CA ALA A 313 -2.75 10.61 -14.00
C ALA A 313 -2.62 11.31 -12.65
N VAL A 314 -3.73 11.75 -12.07
CA VAL A 314 -3.74 12.50 -10.81
C VAL A 314 -3.58 11.58 -9.60
N LEU A 315 -4.04 10.33 -9.66
CA LEU A 315 -3.89 9.35 -8.59
C LEU A 315 -2.54 8.64 -8.69
N GLU A 316 -1.99 8.40 -9.88
CA GLU A 316 -0.62 7.90 -10.09
C GLU A 316 0.43 8.90 -9.59
N ASP A 317 0.23 10.22 -9.72
CA ASP A 317 1.13 11.23 -9.15
C ASP A 317 1.18 11.20 -7.61
N GLN A 318 0.07 10.91 -6.95
CA GLN A 318 0.03 10.70 -5.50
C GLN A 318 0.76 9.42 -5.09
N GLU A 319 0.68 8.36 -5.88
CA GLU A 319 1.36 7.08 -5.64
C GLU A 319 2.87 7.17 -5.86
N LEU A 320 3.33 7.88 -6.89
CA LEU A 320 4.75 8.11 -7.17
C LEU A 320 5.45 8.87 -6.03
N GLY A 321 4.74 9.74 -5.32
CA GLY A 321 5.24 10.43 -4.11
C GLY A 321 5.32 9.55 -2.86
N SER A 322 4.52 8.49 -2.77
CA SER A 322 4.28 7.73 -1.53
C SER A 322 4.88 6.32 -1.50
N LYS A 323 5.15 5.67 -2.62
CA LYS A 323 5.38 4.21 -2.66
C LYS A 323 6.70 3.75 -3.28
N ARG A 324 7.78 4.52 -3.19
CA ARG A 324 9.12 3.91 -3.26
C ARG A 324 9.40 3.20 -1.94
N ARG A 325 8.83 2.02 -1.74
CA ARG A 325 9.14 1.18 -0.58
C ARG A 325 10.55 0.63 -0.76
N GLN A 326 11.48 1.06 0.09
CA GLN A 326 12.81 0.48 0.18
C GLN A 326 12.65 -0.93 0.76
N ARG A 327 12.75 -1.95 -0.08
CA ARG A 327 12.85 -3.32 0.37
C ARG A 327 14.30 -3.62 0.66
N TRP A 328 14.63 -3.80 1.94
CA TRP A 328 15.97 -4.15 2.37
C TRP A 328 16.24 -5.63 2.09
N GLU A 329 17.37 -5.94 1.43
CA GLU A 329 17.75 -7.31 1.15
C GLU A 329 18.30 -7.99 2.42
N GLU A 330 17.76 -9.17 2.72
CA GLU A 330 18.21 -10.00 3.84
C GLU A 330 19.37 -10.87 3.37
N ARG A 331 20.59 -10.55 3.80
CA ARG A 331 21.80 -11.29 3.42
C ARG A 331 22.41 -12.07 4.58
N PHE A 332 21.62 -12.47 5.57
CA PHE A 332 22.08 -13.27 6.72
C PHE A 332 22.68 -14.62 6.30
N GLN A 333 22.33 -15.14 5.13
CA GLN A 333 22.78 -16.44 4.59
C GLN A 333 24.31 -16.54 4.52
N TRP A 334 25.02 -15.46 4.14
CA TRP A 334 26.47 -15.43 4.08
C TRP A 334 27.11 -15.54 5.46
N LEU A 335 26.52 -14.94 6.47
CA LEU A 335 26.98 -15.05 7.85
C LEU A 335 26.72 -16.43 8.42
N VAL A 336 25.60 -17.07 8.09
CA VAL A 336 25.32 -18.47 8.43
C VAL A 336 26.34 -19.42 7.77
N ALA A 337 26.62 -19.21 6.49
CA ALA A 337 27.64 -20.02 5.78
C ALA A 337 29.03 -19.88 6.42
N LEU A 338 29.40 -18.65 6.82
CA LEU A 338 30.66 -18.38 7.51
C LEU A 338 30.70 -19.05 8.90
N ALA A 339 29.61 -18.99 9.65
CA ALA A 339 29.49 -19.67 10.95
C ALA A 339 29.66 -21.19 10.80
N LEU A 340 28.96 -21.79 9.85
CA LEU A 340 29.06 -23.21 9.54
C LEU A 340 30.49 -23.60 9.11
N PHE A 341 31.14 -22.78 8.30
CA PHE A 341 32.52 -22.99 7.89
C PHE A 341 33.45 -23.08 9.09
N PHE A 342 33.41 -22.12 10.01
CA PHE A 342 34.24 -22.15 11.21
C PHE A 342 33.95 -23.34 12.12
N LEU A 343 32.68 -23.70 12.31
CA LEU A 343 32.28 -24.83 13.13
C LEU A 343 32.64 -26.17 12.49
N MET A 344 32.64 -26.29 11.16
CA MET A 344 33.09 -27.51 10.46
C MET A 344 34.60 -27.66 10.43
N LEU A 345 35.34 -26.56 10.46
CA LEU A 345 36.81 -26.59 10.49
C LEU A 345 37.35 -27.07 11.85
N GLU A 346 36.64 -26.80 12.93
CA GLU A 346 37.01 -27.15 14.30
C GLU A 346 37.29 -28.66 14.49
N PRO A 347 36.38 -29.60 14.14
CA PRO A 347 36.61 -31.03 14.32
C PRO A 347 37.71 -31.59 13.41
N LEU A 348 38.04 -30.93 12.29
CA LEU A 348 39.12 -31.36 11.41
C LEU A 348 40.52 -31.15 12.03
N ILE A 349 40.62 -30.26 12.99
CA ILE A 349 41.89 -29.98 13.69
C ILE A 349 42.06 -30.96 14.83
N SER A 350 42.91 -31.99 14.64
CA SER A 350 43.21 -32.90 15.71
C SER A 350 44.03 -32.22 16.84
N PRO A 351 43.60 -32.34 18.12
CA PRO A 351 44.32 -31.77 19.26
C PRO A 351 45.64 -32.47 19.52
N ARG A 352 45.86 -33.64 18.92
CA ARG A 352 47.10 -34.44 19.08
C ARG A 352 48.07 -34.13 17.94
N ARG A 353 49.34 -33.95 18.30
CA ARG A 353 50.45 -33.91 17.34
C ARG A 353 50.63 -35.32 16.79
N ARG A 354 50.55 -35.54 15.47
CA ARG A 354 51.01 -36.81 14.86
C ARG A 354 52.46 -37.00 15.24
N ARG A 355 52.78 -38.11 15.90
CA ARG A 355 54.14 -38.53 16.23
C ARG A 355 54.82 -38.75 14.89
N GLY A 356 55.65 -37.81 14.46
CA GLY A 356 56.49 -38.02 13.30
C GLY A 356 57.47 -39.18 13.69
N GLU A 357 57.46 -40.17 12.87
CA GLU A 357 58.47 -41.23 12.90
C GLU A 357 59.83 -40.57 12.84
N ARG A 358 60.50 -40.57 13.97
CA ARG A 358 61.96 -40.44 13.96
C ARG A 358 62.45 -41.77 13.49
N HIS A 359 62.73 -41.89 12.21
CA HIS A 359 63.64 -42.92 11.76
C HIS A 359 65.01 -42.64 12.37
N VAL A 360 65.53 -43.63 13.03
CA VAL A 360 66.90 -43.77 13.51
C VAL A 360 67.83 -43.82 12.32
#